data_e180564968c53780990faa76cb81db46
#
_entry.id   e180564968c53780990faa76cb81db46
#
_cell.length_a   1.000
_cell.length_b   1.000
_cell.length_c   1.000
_cell.angle_alpha   90.00
_cell.angle_beta   90.00
_cell.angle_gamma   90.00
#
_symmetry.space_group_name_H-M   'P 1'
#
loop_
_entity.id
_entity.type
_entity.pdbx_description
1 polymer ?
#
loop_
_entity_poly.entity_id
_entity_poly.type
_entity_poly.pdbx_seq_one_letter_code
_entity_poly.pdbx_strand_id
1 'polypeptide(L)'
;EGTMRIYQERTDMNLVCLMSGAMPSAKNEIAIDRMYADNNKLKVGDKLKIAGEELTVTGFVALPDYSCLFSDNSDMMFDAVKFGVGIMTEEGADAYGTTHLEYRYSWQYETAPKDDIEAKNMSEDFLEVLVKYGNVTGFIPAYSNQAITFTGEDMGGDKAMMEVLLYILIVIIAFVFAVTTNNTITKEASVIGTLRASGYSR
;
A
#
# COMPACT_ATOMS: atom_id res chain seq x y z
N GLU A 1 -13.83 -11.62 16.10
CA GLU A 1 -13.53 -10.49 17.00
C GLU A 1 -12.36 -9.72 16.38
N GLY A 2 -12.53 -8.42 16.17
CA GLY A 2 -11.55 -7.55 15.51
C GLY A 2 -11.48 -6.19 16.20
N THR A 3 -10.54 -5.38 15.76
CA THR A 3 -10.32 -4.01 16.24
C THR A 3 -10.63 -3.02 15.12
N MET A 4 -11.36 -1.97 15.44
CA MET A 4 -11.63 -0.87 14.52
C MET A 4 -11.03 0.41 15.09
N ARG A 5 -10.15 1.06 14.32
CA ARG A 5 -9.64 2.39 14.64
C ARG A 5 -10.52 3.42 13.97
N ILE A 6 -11.16 4.25 14.78
CA ILE A 6 -12.13 5.25 14.30
C ILE A 6 -11.48 6.63 14.36
N TYR A 7 -11.60 7.37 13.28
CA TYR A 7 -11.21 8.77 13.18
C TYR A 7 -12.43 9.64 12.90
N GLN A 8 -12.36 10.87 13.35
CA GLN A 8 -13.24 11.93 12.85
C GLN A 8 -12.84 12.29 11.40
N GLU A 9 -13.75 12.89 10.66
CA GLU A 9 -13.46 13.40 9.32
C GLU A 9 -12.31 14.40 9.36
N ARG A 10 -11.34 14.22 8.47
CA ARG A 10 -10.12 15.03 8.40
C ARG A 10 -10.28 16.11 7.34
N THR A 11 -9.91 17.34 7.67
CA THR A 11 -10.11 18.52 6.80
C THR A 11 -8.82 19.08 6.22
N ASP A 12 -7.67 18.85 6.85
CA ASP A 12 -6.43 19.51 6.50
C ASP A 12 -5.37 18.57 5.94
N MET A 13 -5.21 17.40 6.57
CA MET A 13 -4.13 16.46 6.28
C MET A 13 -4.64 15.02 6.23
N ASN A 14 -4.01 14.18 5.41
CA ASN A 14 -4.42 12.79 5.21
C ASN A 14 -5.91 12.68 4.84
N LEU A 15 -6.32 13.50 3.89
CA LEU A 15 -7.72 13.58 3.46
C LEU A 15 -8.23 12.23 2.97
N VAL A 16 -9.43 11.91 3.39
CA VAL A 16 -10.09 10.65 3.08
C VAL A 16 -10.61 10.66 1.64
N CYS A 17 -10.33 9.62 0.88
CA CYS A 17 -10.89 9.42 -0.45
C CYS A 17 -12.11 8.52 -0.38
N LEU A 18 -13.29 9.05 -0.70
CA LEU A 18 -14.51 8.25 -0.82
C LEU A 18 -14.46 7.42 -2.11
N MET A 19 -14.49 6.10 -1.96
CA MET A 19 -14.42 5.14 -3.07
C MET A 19 -15.82 4.73 -3.56
N SER A 20 -16.76 4.58 -2.64
CA SER A 20 -18.16 4.29 -2.96
C SER A 20 -19.09 4.64 -1.78
N GLY A 21 -20.39 4.82 -2.07
CA GLY A 21 -21.38 5.20 -1.06
C GLY A 21 -21.32 6.70 -0.72
N ALA A 22 -21.42 7.03 0.56
CA ALA A 22 -21.41 8.39 1.08
C ALA A 22 -20.58 8.49 2.38
N MET A 23 -20.09 9.69 2.67
CA MET A 23 -19.51 9.98 3.98
C MET A 23 -20.59 9.98 5.06
N PRO A 24 -20.27 9.62 6.32
CA PRO A 24 -21.21 9.64 7.43
C PRO A 24 -21.78 11.04 7.65
N SER A 25 -23.08 11.10 7.91
CA SER A 25 -23.81 12.34 8.21
C SER A 25 -24.52 12.30 9.57
N ALA A 26 -24.63 11.12 10.16
CA ALA A 26 -25.25 10.91 11.45
C ALA A 26 -24.32 10.12 12.40
N LYS A 27 -24.56 10.23 13.70
CA LYS A 27 -23.73 9.61 14.74
C LYS A 27 -23.65 8.08 14.70
N ASN A 28 -24.64 7.43 14.12
CA ASN A 28 -24.73 5.97 13.97
C ASN A 28 -24.30 5.50 12.58
N GLU A 29 -23.56 6.31 11.85
CA GLU A 29 -23.04 6.01 10.52
C GLU A 29 -21.52 5.95 10.55
N ILE A 30 -20.95 5.07 9.70
CA ILE A 30 -19.51 4.90 9.55
C ILE A 30 -19.17 4.65 8.08
N ALA A 31 -18.13 5.31 7.60
CA ALA A 31 -17.43 4.93 6.38
C ALA A 31 -16.18 4.11 6.77
N ILE A 32 -16.00 2.95 6.15
CA ILE A 32 -14.92 2.02 6.52
C ILE A 32 -13.93 1.86 5.38
N ASP A 33 -12.70 1.49 5.73
CA ASP A 33 -11.68 1.17 4.74
C ASP A 33 -12.15 0.07 3.79
N ARG A 34 -11.86 0.26 2.48
CA ARG A 34 -12.29 -0.66 1.43
C ARG A 34 -11.70 -2.05 1.58
N MET A 35 -10.41 -2.16 1.96
CA MET A 35 -9.75 -3.45 2.11
C MET A 35 -10.39 -4.27 3.25
N TYR A 36 -10.70 -3.61 4.37
CA TYR A 36 -11.43 -4.23 5.47
C TYR A 36 -12.83 -4.69 5.03
N ALA A 37 -13.54 -3.84 4.30
CA ALA A 37 -14.87 -4.16 3.80
C ALA A 37 -14.88 -5.36 2.85
N ASP A 38 -13.96 -5.38 1.88
CA ASP A 38 -13.82 -6.47 0.90
C ASP A 38 -13.50 -7.81 1.58
N ASN A 39 -12.55 -7.81 2.53
CA ASN A 39 -12.16 -9.03 3.26
C ASN A 39 -13.28 -9.57 4.17
N ASN A 40 -14.10 -8.69 4.74
CA ASN A 40 -15.23 -9.05 5.58
C ASN A 40 -16.56 -9.16 4.81
N LYS A 41 -16.53 -8.98 3.48
CA LYS A 41 -17.71 -9.06 2.57
C LYS A 41 -18.82 -8.10 2.95
N LEU A 42 -18.48 -6.95 3.50
CA LEU A 42 -19.43 -5.91 3.91
C LEU A 42 -19.86 -5.09 2.69
N LYS A 43 -21.11 -4.61 2.76
CA LYS A 43 -21.72 -3.75 1.74
C LYS A 43 -22.21 -2.46 2.35
N VAL A 44 -22.32 -1.43 1.53
CA VAL A 44 -22.99 -0.19 1.93
C VAL A 44 -24.42 -0.50 2.32
N GLY A 45 -24.83 -0.05 3.49
CA GLY A 45 -26.11 -0.35 4.13
C GLY A 45 -26.08 -1.46 5.18
N ASP A 46 -25.00 -2.23 5.24
CA ASP A 46 -24.85 -3.28 6.26
C ASP A 46 -24.67 -2.66 7.65
N LYS A 47 -24.99 -3.49 8.66
CA LYS A 47 -24.82 -3.13 10.06
C LYS A 47 -23.52 -3.71 10.61
N LEU A 48 -22.73 -2.88 11.27
CA LEU A 48 -21.49 -3.26 11.93
C LEU A 48 -21.61 -2.96 13.43
N LYS A 49 -21.29 -3.95 14.26
CA LYS A 49 -21.33 -3.78 15.71
C LYS A 49 -19.94 -3.47 16.24
N ILE A 50 -19.77 -2.27 16.81
CA ILE A 50 -18.49 -1.80 17.37
C ILE A 50 -18.70 -1.38 18.82
N ALA A 51 -17.95 -1.95 19.75
CA ALA A 51 -18.03 -1.66 21.20
C ALA A 51 -19.46 -1.72 21.76
N GLY A 52 -20.32 -2.57 21.20
CA GLY A 52 -21.70 -2.74 21.63
C GLY A 52 -22.73 -1.92 20.85
N GLU A 53 -22.31 -0.86 20.18
CA GLU A 53 -23.15 0.00 19.35
C GLU A 53 -23.30 -0.56 17.92
N GLU A 54 -24.47 -0.38 17.32
CA GLU A 54 -24.76 -0.78 15.95
C GLU A 54 -24.67 0.41 15.00
N LEU A 55 -23.69 0.36 14.08
CA LEU A 55 -23.45 1.39 13.09
C LEU A 55 -23.87 0.94 11.70
N THR A 56 -24.34 1.88 10.89
CA THR A 56 -24.64 1.66 9.48
C THR A 56 -23.40 2.00 8.63
N VAL A 57 -22.96 1.08 7.82
CA VAL A 57 -21.89 1.35 6.83
C VAL A 57 -22.46 2.20 5.70
N THR A 58 -22.03 3.45 5.58
CA THR A 58 -22.51 4.39 4.56
C THR A 58 -21.63 4.47 3.34
N GLY A 59 -20.35 4.17 3.48
CA GLY A 59 -19.42 4.23 2.36
C GLY A 59 -18.14 3.45 2.61
N PHE A 60 -17.39 3.28 1.52
CA PHE A 60 -16.05 2.72 1.54
C PHE A 60 -15.05 3.81 1.19
N VAL A 61 -13.99 3.86 1.97
CA VAL A 61 -12.96 4.90 1.88
C VAL A 61 -11.57 4.28 1.67
N ALA A 62 -10.66 5.10 1.15
CA ALA A 62 -9.22 4.86 1.19
C ALA A 62 -8.54 6.00 1.93
N LEU A 63 -7.55 5.65 2.74
CA LEU A 63 -6.81 6.62 3.53
C LEU A 63 -5.34 6.59 3.10
N PRO A 64 -4.71 7.75 2.84
CA PRO A 64 -3.33 7.82 2.37
C PRO A 64 -2.30 7.33 3.39
N ASP A 65 -2.64 7.38 4.67
CA ASP A 65 -1.83 6.90 5.79
C ASP A 65 -2.12 5.44 6.19
N TYR A 66 -3.00 4.76 5.43
CA TYR A 66 -3.33 3.34 5.56
C TYR A 66 -3.44 2.66 4.18
N SER A 67 -2.35 2.68 3.41
CA SER A 67 -2.29 1.89 2.17
C SER A 67 -2.37 0.39 2.45
N CYS A 68 -1.90 -0.02 3.64
CA CYS A 68 -2.09 -1.34 4.22
C CYS A 68 -2.56 -1.23 5.68
N LEU A 69 -3.42 -2.15 6.11
CA LEU A 69 -4.08 -2.10 7.41
C LEU A 69 -3.20 -2.71 8.52
N PHE A 70 -2.05 -2.09 8.79
CA PHE A 70 -1.25 -2.39 9.97
C PHE A 70 -1.89 -1.79 11.22
N SER A 71 -2.08 -2.61 12.25
CA SER A 71 -2.62 -2.13 13.53
C SER A 71 -1.55 -1.39 14.35
N ASP A 72 -0.31 -1.85 14.25
CA ASP A 72 0.87 -1.23 14.85
C ASP A 72 2.05 -1.26 13.87
N ASN A 73 2.96 -0.29 13.99
CA ASN A 73 4.14 -0.21 13.12
C ASN A 73 5.19 -1.30 13.43
N SER A 74 5.03 -2.05 14.49
CA SER A 74 5.85 -3.21 14.85
C SER A 74 5.30 -4.55 14.37
N ASP A 75 4.10 -4.56 13.78
CA ASP A 75 3.48 -5.78 13.25
C ASP A 75 4.31 -6.32 12.08
N MET A 76 4.52 -7.63 12.04
CA MET A 76 5.23 -8.28 10.92
C MET A 76 4.39 -8.37 9.65
N MET A 77 3.05 -8.34 9.78
CA MET A 77 2.11 -8.46 8.69
C MET A 77 0.81 -7.74 9.06
N PHE A 78 0.19 -7.10 8.09
CA PHE A 78 -1.15 -6.51 8.27
C PHE A 78 -2.24 -7.59 8.28
N ASP A 79 -3.32 -7.34 9.00
CA ASP A 79 -4.49 -8.23 9.06
C ASP A 79 -5.78 -7.45 8.76
N ALA A 80 -6.08 -7.31 7.49
CA ALA A 80 -7.26 -6.58 7.01
C ALA A 80 -8.61 -7.31 7.27
N VAL A 81 -8.59 -8.49 7.89
CA VAL A 81 -9.80 -9.17 8.37
C VAL A 81 -10.13 -8.72 9.79
N LYS A 82 -9.11 -8.63 10.65
CA LYS A 82 -9.29 -8.32 12.07
C LYS A 82 -9.11 -6.85 12.42
N PHE A 83 -8.28 -6.14 11.66
CA PHE A 83 -8.06 -4.70 11.87
C PHE A 83 -8.65 -3.89 10.74
N GLY A 84 -9.44 -2.88 11.10
CA GLY A 84 -10.04 -1.94 10.17
C GLY A 84 -9.87 -0.49 10.61
N VAL A 85 -10.06 0.42 9.67
CA VAL A 85 -10.09 1.85 9.91
C VAL A 85 -11.44 2.38 9.44
N GLY A 86 -12.03 3.28 10.24
CA GLY A 86 -13.32 3.88 9.93
C GLY A 86 -13.32 5.38 10.20
N ILE A 87 -14.20 6.07 9.49
CA ILE A 87 -14.45 7.51 9.65
C ILE A 87 -15.88 7.68 10.15
N MET A 88 -16.03 8.52 11.16
CA MET A 88 -17.33 8.91 11.70
C MET A 88 -17.44 10.43 11.80
N THR A 89 -18.66 10.90 12.03
CA THR A 89 -18.86 12.30 12.44
C THR A 89 -18.24 12.53 13.83
N GLU A 90 -17.92 13.78 14.14
CA GLU A 90 -17.43 14.16 15.49
C GLU A 90 -18.39 13.67 16.59
N GLU A 91 -19.69 13.91 16.44
CA GLU A 91 -20.71 13.47 17.38
C GLU A 91 -20.72 11.93 17.55
N GLY A 92 -20.51 11.18 16.46
CA GLY A 92 -20.46 9.73 16.49
C GLY A 92 -19.22 9.18 17.18
N ALA A 93 -18.06 9.78 16.93
CA ALA A 93 -16.80 9.39 17.56
C ALA A 93 -16.79 9.71 19.07
N ASP A 94 -17.30 10.88 19.46
CA ASP A 94 -17.38 11.33 20.86
C ASP A 94 -18.31 10.45 21.71
N ALA A 95 -19.29 9.78 21.09
CA ALA A 95 -20.19 8.87 21.80
C ALA A 95 -19.46 7.67 22.45
N TYR A 96 -18.27 7.29 21.97
CA TYR A 96 -17.45 6.23 22.56
C TYR A 96 -16.69 6.66 23.82
N GLY A 97 -16.76 7.94 24.19
CA GLY A 97 -16.13 8.49 25.40
C GLY A 97 -14.60 8.52 25.30
N THR A 98 -13.95 8.68 26.45
CA THR A 98 -12.50 8.91 26.53
C THR A 98 -11.67 7.68 26.92
N THR A 99 -12.30 6.55 27.22
CA THR A 99 -11.60 5.37 27.79
C THR A 99 -10.61 4.72 26.82
N HIS A 100 -10.88 4.83 25.53
CA HIS A 100 -10.04 4.30 24.46
C HIS A 100 -9.60 5.38 23.48
N LEU A 101 -9.60 6.65 23.92
CA LEU A 101 -9.19 7.78 23.11
C LEU A 101 -7.67 7.86 23.05
N GLU A 102 -7.14 7.89 21.87
CA GLU A 102 -5.73 8.08 21.58
C GLU A 102 -5.57 9.33 20.70
N TYR A 103 -4.77 10.28 21.15
CA TYR A 103 -4.48 11.48 20.36
C TYR A 103 -3.32 11.20 19.42
N ARG A 104 -3.57 11.35 18.12
CA ARG A 104 -2.57 11.22 17.06
C ARG A 104 -2.45 12.53 16.32
N TYR A 105 -1.22 13.00 16.18
CA TYR A 105 -0.88 14.25 15.51
C TYR A 105 -0.11 13.92 14.24
N SER A 106 -0.52 14.52 13.12
CA SER A 106 0.20 14.46 11.85
C SER A 106 0.96 15.77 11.63
N TRP A 107 2.10 15.68 10.95
CA TRP A 107 2.89 16.86 10.58
C TRP A 107 3.33 16.78 9.13
N GLN A 108 3.62 17.92 8.55
CA GLN A 108 4.14 18.05 7.20
C GLN A 108 5.27 19.09 7.21
N TYR A 109 6.34 18.78 6.50
CA TYR A 109 7.44 19.74 6.32
C TYR A 109 7.07 20.74 5.21
N GLU A 110 7.52 21.99 5.34
CA GLU A 110 7.35 23.02 4.28
C GLU A 110 8.03 22.59 2.97
N THR A 111 9.19 21.95 3.09
CA THR A 111 9.91 21.37 1.96
C THR A 111 9.96 19.86 2.14
N ALA A 112 9.46 19.10 1.17
CA ALA A 112 9.52 17.64 1.21
C ALA A 112 10.99 17.17 1.17
N PRO A 113 11.36 16.16 1.98
CA PRO A 113 12.69 15.55 1.92
C PRO A 113 12.92 14.92 0.54
N LYS A 114 14.17 14.95 0.06
CA LYS A 114 14.56 14.42 -1.27
C LYS A 114 14.68 12.90 -1.29
N ASP A 115 15.08 12.35 -0.16
CA ASP A 115 15.30 10.91 0.04
C ASP A 115 15.06 10.51 1.50
N ASP A 116 15.13 9.21 1.77
CA ASP A 116 14.91 8.66 3.11
C ASP A 116 15.96 9.10 4.13
N ILE A 117 17.18 9.43 3.69
CA ILE A 117 18.25 9.89 4.58
C ILE A 117 17.93 11.32 5.06
N GLU A 118 17.53 12.20 4.15
CA GLU A 118 17.07 13.55 4.50
C GLU A 118 15.81 13.49 5.36
N ALA A 119 14.85 12.62 5.02
CA ALA A 119 13.64 12.40 5.80
C ALA A 119 13.95 11.94 7.23
N LYS A 120 14.91 11.05 7.40
CA LYS A 120 15.39 10.60 8.71
C LYS A 120 15.96 11.75 9.51
N ASN A 121 16.91 12.50 8.94
CA ASN A 121 17.58 13.60 9.63
C ASN A 121 16.54 14.67 10.06
N MET A 122 15.66 15.08 9.16
CA MET A 122 14.60 16.05 9.46
C MET A 122 13.66 15.55 10.56
N SER A 123 13.37 14.25 10.59
CA SER A 123 12.52 13.63 11.60
C SER A 123 13.20 13.58 12.97
N GLU A 124 14.49 13.26 13.01
CA GLU A 124 15.28 13.25 14.25
C GLU A 124 15.37 14.65 14.85
N ASP A 125 15.68 15.68 14.02
CA ASP A 125 15.68 17.08 14.43
C ASP A 125 14.34 17.53 15.00
N PHE A 126 13.24 17.13 14.33
CA PHE A 126 11.90 17.45 14.76
C PHE A 126 11.55 16.76 16.09
N LEU A 127 11.92 15.49 16.25
CA LEU A 127 11.73 14.75 17.50
C LEU A 127 12.48 15.40 18.65
N GLU A 128 13.72 15.86 18.44
CA GLU A 128 14.52 16.57 19.46
C GLU A 128 13.81 17.85 19.94
N VAL A 129 13.08 18.52 19.07
CA VAL A 129 12.27 19.68 19.45
C VAL A 129 11.04 19.25 20.25
N LEU A 130 10.30 18.25 19.77
CA LEU A 130 9.06 17.78 20.39
C LEU A 130 9.27 17.31 21.83
N VAL A 131 10.32 16.55 22.12
CA VAL A 131 10.60 16.02 23.46
C VAL A 131 10.89 17.11 24.50
N LYS A 132 11.22 18.33 24.05
CA LYS A 132 11.40 19.49 24.95
C LYS A 132 10.07 20.08 25.43
N TYR A 133 8.98 19.84 24.69
CA TYR A 133 7.67 20.41 24.96
C TYR A 133 6.68 19.41 25.59
N GLY A 134 6.96 18.11 25.50
CA GLY A 134 6.06 17.11 26.05
C GLY A 134 6.61 15.68 26.01
N ASN A 135 5.82 14.77 26.58
CA ASN A 135 6.13 13.35 26.55
C ASN A 135 5.63 12.76 25.21
N VAL A 136 6.54 12.37 24.35
CA VAL A 136 6.25 11.70 23.07
C VAL A 136 6.19 10.20 23.32
N THR A 137 5.01 9.61 23.27
CA THR A 137 4.78 8.17 23.50
C THR A 137 5.00 7.31 22.27
N GLY A 138 4.87 7.91 21.07
CA GLY A 138 5.12 7.25 19.78
C GLY A 138 5.47 8.30 18.73
N PHE A 139 6.42 7.98 17.86
CA PHE A 139 6.85 8.86 16.78
C PHE A 139 7.15 8.01 15.55
N ILE A 140 6.37 8.16 14.50
CA ILE A 140 6.44 7.33 13.31
C ILE A 140 6.51 8.24 12.08
N PRO A 141 7.71 8.55 11.57
CA PRO A 141 7.88 9.28 10.32
C PRO A 141 7.31 8.50 9.12
N ALA A 142 6.87 9.22 8.08
CA ALA A 142 6.24 8.60 6.91
C ALA A 142 7.12 7.56 6.22
N TYR A 143 8.44 7.79 6.11
CA TYR A 143 9.38 6.86 5.48
C TYR A 143 9.56 5.53 6.24
N SER A 144 9.22 5.47 7.52
CA SER A 144 9.28 4.26 8.36
C SER A 144 7.91 3.73 8.76
N ASN A 145 6.83 4.33 8.26
CA ASN A 145 5.46 3.90 8.55
C ASN A 145 5.05 2.78 7.60
N GLN A 146 5.02 1.54 8.09
CA GLN A 146 4.65 0.36 7.29
C GLN A 146 3.27 0.49 6.64
N ALA A 147 2.31 1.12 7.30
CA ALA A 147 0.99 1.35 6.73
C ALA A 147 1.03 2.22 5.45
N ILE A 148 2.09 2.99 5.25
CA ILE A 148 2.32 3.81 4.04
C ILE A 148 3.27 3.10 3.08
N THR A 149 4.43 2.60 3.55
CA THR A 149 5.56 2.16 2.71
C THR A 149 5.41 0.75 2.16
N PHE A 150 4.71 -0.13 2.89
CA PHE A 150 4.64 -1.57 2.58
C PHE A 150 4.25 -1.88 1.13
N THR A 151 3.22 -1.22 0.60
CA THR A 151 2.79 -1.46 -0.79
C THR A 151 3.87 -1.09 -1.81
N GLY A 152 4.59 0.01 -1.57
CA GLY A 152 5.68 0.44 -2.45
C GLY A 152 6.89 -0.49 -2.39
N GLU A 153 7.25 -0.98 -1.22
CA GLU A 153 8.36 -1.91 -1.00
C GLU A 153 8.06 -3.29 -1.59
N ASP A 154 6.84 -3.80 -1.41
CA ASP A 154 6.38 -5.07 -1.98
C ASP A 154 6.42 -5.04 -3.51
N MET A 155 5.85 -4.00 -4.12
CA MET A 155 5.92 -3.79 -5.58
C MET A 155 7.36 -3.63 -6.09
N GLY A 156 8.23 -3.00 -5.31
CA GLY A 156 9.65 -2.84 -5.63
C GLY A 156 10.38 -4.18 -5.67
N GLY A 157 10.09 -5.06 -4.71
CA GLY A 157 10.60 -6.43 -4.66
C GLY A 157 10.15 -7.27 -5.85
N ASP A 158 8.88 -7.23 -6.19
CA ASP A 158 8.30 -7.91 -7.34
C ASP A 158 8.92 -7.45 -8.66
N LYS A 159 9.12 -6.15 -8.84
CA LYS A 159 9.80 -5.59 -10.01
C LYS A 159 11.22 -6.14 -10.16
N ALA A 160 12.02 -6.15 -9.10
CA ALA A 160 13.39 -6.68 -9.13
C ALA A 160 13.41 -8.16 -9.49
N MET A 161 12.50 -8.96 -8.93
CA MET A 161 12.36 -10.38 -9.27
C MET A 161 11.98 -10.59 -10.75
N MET A 162 11.07 -9.80 -11.27
CA MET A 162 10.66 -9.86 -12.68
C MET A 162 11.78 -9.46 -13.63
N GLU A 163 12.62 -8.49 -13.28
CA GLU A 163 13.80 -8.11 -14.05
C GLU A 163 14.81 -9.26 -14.15
N VAL A 164 15.09 -9.94 -13.04
CA VAL A 164 15.98 -11.12 -13.03
C VAL A 164 15.41 -12.23 -13.92
N LEU A 165 14.12 -12.52 -13.78
CA LEU A 165 13.45 -13.53 -14.60
C LEU A 165 13.54 -13.20 -16.10
N LEU A 166 13.36 -11.93 -16.47
CA LEU A 166 13.50 -11.45 -17.85
C LEU A 166 14.90 -11.72 -18.41
N TYR A 167 15.96 -11.41 -17.65
CA TYR A 167 17.33 -11.71 -18.08
C TYR A 167 17.57 -13.20 -18.30
N ILE A 168 17.07 -14.06 -17.42
CA ILE A 168 17.16 -15.52 -17.58
C ILE A 168 16.46 -15.96 -18.88
N LEU A 169 15.26 -15.46 -19.17
CA LEU A 169 14.53 -15.76 -20.39
C LEU A 169 15.28 -15.32 -21.64
N ILE A 170 15.89 -14.13 -21.63
CA ILE A 170 16.69 -13.63 -22.77
C ILE A 170 17.87 -14.58 -23.06
N VAL A 171 18.59 -15.04 -22.03
CA VAL A 171 19.70 -16.00 -22.20
C VAL A 171 19.22 -17.33 -22.79
N ILE A 172 18.09 -17.86 -22.29
CA ILE A 172 17.51 -19.11 -22.81
C ILE A 172 17.12 -18.95 -24.29
N ILE A 173 16.43 -17.86 -24.64
CA ILE A 173 16.01 -17.60 -26.03
C ILE A 173 17.22 -17.45 -26.94
N ALA A 174 18.25 -16.71 -26.51
CA ALA A 174 19.48 -16.56 -27.29
C ALA A 174 20.16 -17.91 -27.56
N PHE A 175 20.22 -18.78 -26.52
CA PHE A 175 20.77 -20.13 -26.70
C PHE A 175 19.94 -21.00 -27.68
N VAL A 176 18.62 -21.00 -27.53
CA VAL A 176 17.72 -21.74 -28.44
C VAL A 176 17.86 -21.23 -29.88
N PHE A 177 17.95 -19.93 -30.08
CA PHE A 177 18.17 -19.33 -31.37
C PHE A 177 19.52 -19.77 -32.01
N ALA A 178 20.60 -19.74 -31.21
CA ALA A 178 21.93 -20.16 -31.66
C ALA A 178 21.93 -21.63 -32.11
N VAL A 179 21.35 -22.51 -31.29
CA VAL A 179 21.26 -23.97 -31.63
C VAL A 179 20.39 -24.19 -32.85
N THR A 180 19.21 -23.54 -32.91
CA THR A 180 18.29 -23.70 -34.06
C THR A 180 18.92 -23.19 -35.35
N THR A 181 19.55 -22.03 -35.34
CA THR A 181 20.25 -21.47 -36.51
C THR A 181 21.37 -22.37 -36.97
N ASN A 182 22.21 -22.85 -36.05
CA ASN A 182 23.29 -23.78 -36.36
C ASN A 182 22.78 -25.08 -36.99
N ASN A 183 21.71 -25.66 -36.46
CA ASN A 183 21.08 -26.87 -36.98
C ASN A 183 20.50 -26.63 -38.37
N THR A 184 19.86 -25.49 -38.63
CA THR A 184 19.31 -25.12 -39.92
C THR A 184 20.42 -24.95 -40.95
N ILE A 185 21.49 -24.23 -40.63
CA ILE A 185 22.65 -24.06 -41.53
C ILE A 185 23.28 -25.42 -41.86
N THR A 186 23.45 -26.30 -40.88
CA THR A 186 24.04 -27.62 -41.11
C THR A 186 23.18 -28.50 -42.00
N LYS A 187 21.86 -28.50 -41.83
CA LYS A 187 20.92 -29.26 -42.68
C LYS A 187 20.86 -28.73 -44.13
N GLU A 188 20.91 -27.41 -44.28
CA GLU A 188 20.83 -26.76 -45.58
C GLU A 188 22.18 -26.58 -46.27
N ALA A 189 23.30 -27.00 -45.65
CA ALA A 189 24.65 -26.78 -46.15
C ALA A 189 24.87 -27.36 -47.53
N SER A 190 24.31 -28.54 -47.83
CA SER A 190 24.40 -29.18 -49.18
C SER A 190 23.64 -28.42 -50.24
N VAL A 191 22.45 -27.90 -49.90
CA VAL A 191 21.60 -27.10 -50.79
C VAL A 191 22.26 -25.75 -51.09
N ILE A 192 22.79 -25.10 -50.03
CA ILE A 192 23.52 -23.84 -50.16
C ILE A 192 24.78 -24.02 -51.01
N GLY A 193 25.52 -25.12 -50.83
CA GLY A 193 26.68 -25.47 -51.64
C GLY A 193 26.37 -25.65 -53.10
N THR A 194 25.30 -26.37 -53.42
CA THR A 194 24.84 -26.59 -54.80
C THR A 194 24.40 -25.28 -55.47
N LEU A 195 23.65 -24.45 -54.81
CA LEU A 195 23.20 -23.14 -55.29
C LEU A 195 24.40 -22.20 -55.54
N ARG A 196 25.41 -22.20 -54.70
CA ARG A 196 26.64 -21.42 -54.92
C ARG A 196 27.45 -21.94 -56.10
N ALA A 197 27.54 -23.26 -56.27
CA ALA A 197 28.24 -23.86 -57.40
C ALA A 197 27.54 -23.58 -58.78
N SER A 198 26.22 -23.38 -58.76
CA SER A 198 25.44 -22.99 -59.92
C SER A 198 25.42 -21.48 -60.23
N GLY A 199 26.21 -20.68 -59.47
CA GLY A 199 26.40 -19.26 -59.80
C GLY A 199 25.47 -18.29 -58.99
N TYR A 200 24.65 -18.77 -58.07
CA TYR A 200 23.89 -17.90 -57.22
C TYR A 200 24.82 -17.20 -56.23
N SER A 201 24.96 -15.88 -56.37
CA SER A 201 25.66 -15.05 -55.36
C SER A 201 24.69 -14.54 -54.32
N ARG A 202 25.26 -14.03 -53.17
CA ARG A 202 24.46 -13.40 -52.09
C ARG A 202 23.57 -12.30 -52.59
#